data_3c6ce36b6d1f64705ab360af24ee87d4
#
_entry.id   3c6ce36b6d1f64705ab360af24ee87d4
#
_cell.length_a   1.000
_cell.length_b   1.000
_cell.length_c   1.000
_cell.angle_alpha   90.00
_cell.angle_beta   90.00
_cell.angle_gamma   90.00
#
_symmetry.space_group_name_H-M   'P 1'
#
loop_
_entity.id
_entity.type
_entity.pdbx_description
1 polymer ?
#
loop_
_entity_poly.entity_id
_entity_poly.type
_entity_poly.pdbx_seq_one_letter_code
_entity_poly.pdbx_strand_id
1 'polypeptide(L)'
;STALRKSIADRTAAFGEMLRQYFQTVKVVAAEDWTPEMSRAYDVTVMDGRPKAIKPAWQEKDASGKVIAYHSAVYLPESFDRPMVTIAEVGNTVGRGIGLKSDWYCLCLDADAHHWRAEHPIFKGPFPVKMTVRMCPTPSDAFHYAYFMDEPVPDSVLMWKVQNKGYQTHEGFRVGMVARPWGFEDSPDAEYISSGVCAKTLDAVAIGRHGNFLHWGFAASPADMTEEAKTVFANAIVYISRFAGQKPFVRKYNDRIATREYVKEQLYLSTREAWQERVKSDEEFAAEGLKLKKVVQEKQRR
;
A
#
# COMPACT_ATOMS: atom_id res chain seq x y z
N SER A 1 -24.50 -5.02 -5.37
CA SER A 1 -25.71 -5.17 -4.54
C SER A 1 -26.10 -3.82 -3.93
N THR A 2 -27.35 -3.64 -3.54
CA THR A 2 -27.86 -2.41 -2.91
C THR A 2 -27.11 -2.13 -1.59
N ALA A 3 -26.81 -3.16 -0.81
CA ALA A 3 -26.06 -3.05 0.45
C ALA A 3 -24.65 -2.47 0.23
N LEU A 4 -23.96 -2.89 -0.83
CA LEU A 4 -22.62 -2.37 -1.12
C LEU A 4 -22.67 -0.90 -1.55
N ARG A 5 -23.64 -0.51 -2.38
CA ARG A 5 -23.81 0.91 -2.77
C ARG A 5 -24.06 1.79 -1.56
N LYS A 6 -24.91 1.32 -0.62
CA LYS A 6 -25.14 2.01 0.65
C LYS A 6 -23.85 2.14 1.45
N SER A 7 -23.09 1.07 1.61
CA SER A 7 -21.81 1.07 2.33
C SER A 7 -20.81 2.07 1.72
N ILE A 8 -20.72 2.17 0.39
CA ILE A 8 -19.87 3.15 -0.30
C ILE A 8 -20.35 4.56 -0.01
N ALA A 9 -21.67 4.83 -0.09
CA ALA A 9 -22.22 6.14 0.19
C ALA A 9 -22.00 6.56 1.65
N ASP A 10 -22.23 5.67 2.61
CA ASP A 10 -21.99 5.90 4.04
C ASP A 10 -20.51 6.22 4.31
N ARG A 11 -19.57 5.47 3.69
CA ARG A 11 -18.13 5.71 3.78
C ARG A 11 -17.74 7.08 3.20
N THR A 12 -18.27 7.42 2.03
CA THR A 12 -18.01 8.70 1.37
C THR A 12 -18.51 9.86 2.23
N ALA A 13 -19.72 9.74 2.81
CA ALA A 13 -20.27 10.73 3.73
C ALA A 13 -19.38 10.88 4.98
N ALA A 14 -18.95 9.77 5.59
CA ALA A 14 -18.11 9.77 6.79
C ALA A 14 -16.75 10.45 6.53
N PHE A 15 -16.09 10.22 5.39
CA PHE A 15 -14.88 10.95 5.03
C PHE A 15 -15.15 12.43 4.82
N GLY A 16 -16.24 12.79 4.14
CA GLY A 16 -16.63 14.19 3.95
C GLY A 16 -16.88 14.91 5.29
N GLU A 17 -17.58 14.29 6.22
CA GLU A 17 -17.84 14.83 7.56
C GLU A 17 -16.56 14.97 8.38
N MET A 18 -15.72 13.94 8.42
CA MET A 18 -14.44 13.99 9.13
C MET A 18 -13.55 15.12 8.58
N LEU A 19 -13.41 15.22 7.26
CA LEU A 19 -12.53 16.21 6.65
C LEU A 19 -13.03 17.66 6.89
N ARG A 20 -14.34 17.90 6.93
CA ARG A 20 -14.91 19.23 7.26
C ARG A 20 -14.62 19.69 8.69
N GLN A 21 -14.22 18.79 9.60
CA GLN A 21 -13.76 19.16 10.94
C GLN A 21 -12.37 19.81 10.93
N TYR A 22 -11.57 19.52 9.91
CA TYR A 22 -10.19 19.99 9.80
C TYR A 22 -9.97 21.02 8.69
N PHE A 23 -10.78 21.01 7.63
CA PHE A 23 -10.57 21.81 6.43
C PHE A 23 -11.79 22.68 6.08
N GLN A 24 -11.51 23.91 5.68
CA GLN A 24 -12.54 24.90 5.38
C GLN A 24 -13.38 24.52 4.14
N THR A 25 -12.72 23.99 3.12
CA THR A 25 -13.39 23.62 1.85
C THR A 25 -13.16 22.13 1.58
N VAL A 26 -14.25 21.37 1.55
CA VAL A 26 -14.25 19.94 1.20
C VAL A 26 -15.32 19.69 0.15
N LYS A 27 -14.88 19.33 -1.06
CA LYS A 27 -15.76 18.88 -2.14
C LYS A 27 -15.64 17.35 -2.27
N VAL A 28 -16.77 16.70 -2.23
CA VAL A 28 -16.88 15.25 -2.45
C VAL A 28 -17.33 15.01 -3.90
N VAL A 29 -16.65 14.12 -4.59
CA VAL A 29 -16.93 13.74 -5.98
C VAL A 29 -16.88 12.22 -6.07
N ALA A 30 -17.77 11.59 -6.85
CA ALA A 30 -17.66 10.16 -7.11
C ALA A 30 -16.36 9.88 -7.88
N ALA A 31 -15.65 8.81 -7.51
CA ALA A 31 -14.34 8.53 -8.09
C ALA A 31 -14.40 8.38 -9.63
N GLU A 32 -15.47 7.81 -10.14
CA GLU A 32 -15.73 7.64 -11.59
C GLU A 32 -15.94 8.95 -12.35
N ASP A 33 -16.35 10.03 -11.66
CA ASP A 33 -16.56 11.36 -12.24
C ASP A 33 -15.35 12.28 -12.05
N TRP A 34 -14.38 11.85 -11.24
CA TRP A 34 -13.19 12.65 -10.99
C TRP A 34 -12.24 12.60 -12.20
N THR A 35 -11.64 13.74 -12.52
CA THR A 35 -10.56 13.87 -13.51
C THR A 35 -9.33 14.54 -12.92
N PRO A 36 -8.12 14.29 -13.45
CA PRO A 36 -6.89 14.91 -12.96
C PRO A 36 -6.93 16.44 -12.94
N GLU A 37 -7.67 17.07 -13.86
CA GLU A 37 -7.82 18.52 -13.96
C GLU A 37 -8.55 19.11 -12.75
N MET A 38 -9.48 18.35 -12.16
CA MET A 38 -10.24 18.80 -10.97
C MET A 38 -9.31 19.07 -9.77
N SER A 39 -8.19 18.37 -9.68
CA SER A 39 -7.20 18.60 -8.61
C SER A 39 -6.56 20.00 -8.64
N ARG A 40 -6.64 20.72 -9.76
CA ARG A 40 -6.06 22.06 -9.87
C ARG A 40 -6.81 23.12 -9.04
N ALA A 41 -8.07 22.86 -8.70
CA ALA A 41 -8.90 23.75 -7.92
C ALA A 41 -8.75 23.56 -6.40
N TYR A 42 -7.96 22.59 -5.96
CA TYR A 42 -7.80 22.21 -4.55
C TYR A 42 -6.35 22.00 -4.19
N ASP A 43 -6.00 22.17 -2.90
CA ASP A 43 -4.64 21.94 -2.41
C ASP A 43 -4.27 20.46 -2.43
N VAL A 44 -5.21 19.57 -2.11
CA VAL A 44 -4.99 18.11 -2.04
C VAL A 44 -6.22 17.36 -2.55
N THR A 45 -5.99 16.28 -3.27
CA THR A 45 -6.99 15.27 -3.60
C THR A 45 -6.83 14.06 -2.66
N VAL A 46 -7.90 13.68 -1.96
CA VAL A 46 -7.98 12.40 -1.24
C VAL A 46 -8.72 11.40 -2.11
N MET A 47 -8.03 10.36 -2.55
CA MET A 47 -8.55 9.35 -3.47
C MET A 47 -8.84 8.05 -2.71
N ASP A 48 -10.13 7.76 -2.51
CA ASP A 48 -10.63 6.57 -1.80
C ASP A 48 -11.33 5.56 -2.72
N GLY A 49 -11.43 5.86 -4.00
CA GLY A 49 -12.04 4.99 -5.01
C GLY A 49 -11.25 5.00 -6.31
N ARG A 50 -11.50 4.00 -7.15
CA ARG A 50 -10.86 3.89 -8.46
C ARG A 50 -11.43 4.94 -9.42
N PRO A 51 -10.64 5.88 -9.93
CA PRO A 51 -11.10 6.82 -10.95
C PRO A 51 -11.27 6.12 -12.31
N LYS A 52 -11.84 6.83 -13.27
CA LYS A 52 -11.91 6.36 -14.66
C LYS A 52 -10.50 6.30 -15.27
N ALA A 53 -10.17 5.21 -15.93
CA ALA A 53 -8.89 5.08 -16.60
C ALA A 53 -8.80 6.05 -17.78
N ILE A 54 -7.69 6.77 -17.89
CA ILE A 54 -7.36 7.62 -19.06
C ILE A 54 -6.87 6.76 -20.24
N LYS A 55 -6.29 5.59 -19.93
CA LYS A 55 -5.91 4.56 -20.89
C LYS A 55 -6.29 3.20 -20.31
N PRO A 56 -7.11 2.38 -20.99
CA PRO A 56 -7.46 1.05 -20.52
C PRO A 56 -6.23 0.13 -20.52
N ALA A 57 -6.30 -0.97 -19.77
CA ALA A 57 -5.29 -2.03 -19.86
C ALA A 57 -5.20 -2.59 -21.26
N TRP A 58 -4.00 -2.93 -21.72
CA TRP A 58 -3.78 -3.45 -23.07
C TRP A 58 -2.73 -4.56 -23.10
N GLN A 59 -2.76 -5.32 -24.19
CA GLN A 59 -1.77 -6.34 -24.50
C GLN A 59 -0.89 -5.85 -25.63
N GLU A 60 0.40 -6.00 -25.47
CA GLU A 60 1.37 -5.83 -26.55
C GLU A 60 1.56 -7.19 -27.25
N LYS A 61 1.50 -7.19 -28.58
CA LYS A 61 1.63 -8.38 -29.40
C LYS A 61 2.77 -8.21 -30.39
N ASP A 62 3.48 -9.30 -30.66
CA ASP A 62 4.46 -9.35 -31.73
C ASP A 62 3.81 -9.42 -33.13
N ALA A 63 4.61 -9.45 -34.18
CA ALA A 63 4.16 -9.52 -35.57
C ALA A 63 3.34 -10.80 -35.90
N SER A 64 3.47 -11.85 -35.08
CA SER A 64 2.71 -13.10 -35.22
C SER A 64 1.35 -13.06 -34.48
N GLY A 65 1.08 -11.97 -33.72
CA GLY A 65 -0.09 -11.82 -32.88
C GLY A 65 0.04 -12.44 -31.48
N LYS A 66 1.20 -12.97 -31.12
CA LYS A 66 1.48 -13.52 -29.78
C LYS A 66 1.65 -12.39 -28.78
N VAL A 67 1.00 -12.52 -27.61
CA VAL A 67 1.14 -11.56 -26.52
C VAL A 67 2.54 -11.65 -25.93
N ILE A 68 3.27 -10.52 -25.93
CA ILE A 68 4.61 -10.37 -25.40
C ILE A 68 4.67 -9.55 -24.11
N ALA A 69 3.66 -8.69 -23.87
CA ALA A 69 3.54 -7.94 -22.62
C ALA A 69 2.09 -7.60 -22.29
N TYR A 70 1.81 -7.46 -20.98
CA TYR A 70 0.55 -6.96 -20.44
C TYR A 70 0.80 -5.61 -19.77
N HIS A 71 0.01 -4.62 -20.12
CA HIS A 71 0.10 -3.28 -19.56
C HIS A 71 -1.14 -2.96 -18.74
N SER A 72 -0.92 -2.48 -17.52
CA SER A 72 -2.02 -2.06 -16.64
C SER A 72 -2.70 -0.81 -17.17
N ALA A 73 -3.97 -0.61 -16.79
CA ALA A 73 -4.68 0.64 -17.05
C ALA A 73 -3.93 1.83 -16.41
N VAL A 74 -3.96 2.96 -17.10
CA VAL A 74 -3.36 4.21 -16.62
C VAL A 74 -4.49 5.13 -16.17
N TYR A 75 -4.38 5.65 -14.96
CA TYR A 75 -5.39 6.50 -14.32
C TYR A 75 -4.94 7.95 -14.17
N LEU A 76 -3.65 8.19 -14.19
CA LEU A 76 -3.02 9.50 -14.09
C LEU A 76 -1.98 9.70 -15.19
N PRO A 77 -1.83 10.91 -15.73
CA PRO A 77 -0.69 11.21 -16.59
C PRO A 77 0.60 11.25 -15.77
N GLU A 78 1.73 10.88 -16.36
CA GLU A 78 3.05 10.99 -15.71
C GLU A 78 3.39 12.44 -15.31
N SER A 79 2.76 13.40 -15.97
CA SER A 79 2.90 14.83 -15.66
C SER A 79 2.07 15.28 -14.46
N PHE A 80 1.28 14.42 -13.84
CA PHE A 80 0.45 14.80 -12.69
C PHE A 80 1.32 15.28 -11.52
N ASP A 81 1.13 16.54 -11.13
CA ASP A 81 1.97 17.28 -10.19
C ASP A 81 1.19 17.83 -8.98
N ARG A 82 -0.08 17.44 -8.83
CA ARG A 82 -0.92 17.88 -7.72
C ARG A 82 -0.82 16.94 -6.53
N PRO A 83 -0.83 17.47 -5.29
CA PRO A 83 -0.80 16.63 -4.09
C PRO A 83 -1.99 15.66 -4.03
N MET A 84 -1.69 14.40 -3.74
CA MET A 84 -2.71 13.35 -3.62
C MET A 84 -2.42 12.44 -2.44
N VAL A 85 -3.47 12.16 -1.65
CA VAL A 85 -3.47 11.04 -0.69
C VAL A 85 -4.24 9.89 -1.32
N THR A 86 -3.64 8.72 -1.38
CA THR A 86 -4.29 7.49 -1.85
C THR A 86 -4.58 6.57 -0.67
N ILE A 87 -5.78 6.01 -0.60
CA ILE A 87 -6.21 5.13 0.50
C ILE A 87 -6.16 3.68 0.05
N ALA A 88 -5.48 2.83 0.83
CA ALA A 88 -5.37 1.39 0.62
C ALA A 88 -5.00 1.01 -0.83
N GLU A 89 -5.75 0.12 -1.49
CA GLU A 89 -5.48 -0.38 -2.83
C GLU A 89 -5.49 0.69 -3.94
N VAL A 90 -6.05 1.86 -3.66
CA VAL A 90 -6.05 2.96 -4.64
C VAL A 90 -4.62 3.41 -4.95
N GLY A 91 -3.71 3.35 -3.98
CA GLY A 91 -2.29 3.63 -4.19
C GLY A 91 -1.68 2.75 -5.27
N ASN A 92 -1.92 1.44 -5.20
CA ASN A 92 -1.49 0.50 -6.24
C ASN A 92 -2.22 0.77 -7.58
N THR A 93 -3.54 0.99 -7.53
CA THR A 93 -4.35 1.20 -8.73
C THR A 93 -3.85 2.37 -9.57
N VAL A 94 -3.68 3.53 -8.95
CA VAL A 94 -3.24 4.75 -9.68
C VAL A 94 -1.73 4.79 -9.89
N GLY A 95 -0.97 4.15 -9.00
CA GLY A 95 0.49 4.24 -8.97
C GLY A 95 1.19 3.38 -10.01
N ARG A 96 0.66 2.18 -10.30
CA ARG A 96 1.31 1.22 -11.20
C ARG A 96 1.58 1.78 -12.60
N GLY A 97 0.61 2.52 -13.17
CA GLY A 97 0.71 3.07 -14.52
C GLY A 97 1.71 4.22 -14.66
N ILE A 98 2.11 4.85 -13.56
CA ILE A 98 3.04 5.99 -13.53
C ILE A 98 4.29 5.72 -12.68
N GLY A 99 4.51 4.47 -12.28
CA GLY A 99 5.73 4.03 -11.58
C GLY A 99 5.89 4.57 -10.16
N LEU A 100 4.79 4.65 -9.39
CA LEU A 100 4.89 4.97 -7.97
C LEU A 100 5.47 3.78 -7.17
N LYS A 101 6.17 4.08 -6.07
CA LYS A 101 6.68 3.07 -5.15
C LYS A 101 5.59 2.37 -4.33
N SER A 102 4.38 2.93 -4.30
CA SER A 102 3.18 2.34 -3.70
C SER A 102 2.47 1.33 -4.62
N ASP A 103 3.22 0.55 -5.36
CA ASP A 103 2.71 -0.39 -6.37
C ASP A 103 2.60 -1.84 -5.88
N TRP A 104 2.99 -2.14 -4.65
CA TRP A 104 2.90 -3.49 -4.11
C TRP A 104 1.48 -3.83 -3.68
N TYR A 105 0.98 -4.91 -4.25
CA TYR A 105 -0.35 -5.42 -3.94
C TYR A 105 -0.25 -6.51 -2.86
N CYS A 106 -0.19 -6.11 -1.59
CA CYS A 106 -0.33 -7.01 -0.46
C CYS A 106 -1.44 -6.54 0.48
N LEU A 107 -2.46 -7.37 0.66
CA LEU A 107 -3.61 -7.13 1.54
C LEU A 107 -3.35 -7.64 2.97
N CYS A 108 -2.11 -7.60 3.41
CA CYS A 108 -1.68 -8.18 4.67
C CYS A 108 -1.64 -7.18 5.82
N LEU A 109 -1.94 -5.90 5.57
CA LEU A 109 -1.92 -4.87 6.60
C LEU A 109 -3.06 -5.09 7.59
N ASP A 110 -2.74 -5.12 8.87
CA ASP A 110 -3.67 -5.24 9.98
C ASP A 110 -4.09 -3.85 10.53
N ALA A 111 -4.57 -3.81 11.75
CA ALA A 111 -5.15 -2.64 12.40
C ALA A 111 -4.13 -1.69 13.03
N ASP A 112 -2.93 -2.17 13.29
CA ASP A 112 -1.89 -1.46 14.02
C ASP A 112 -0.72 -1.07 13.10
N ALA A 113 -0.08 0.07 13.41
CA ALA A 113 1.14 0.55 12.77
C ALA A 113 2.33 0.44 13.73
N HIS A 114 3.51 0.17 13.18
CA HIS A 114 4.75 0.10 13.95
C HIS A 114 5.90 0.76 13.19
N HIS A 115 7.11 0.80 13.76
CA HIS A 115 8.29 1.49 13.18
C HIS A 115 7.94 2.86 12.59
N TRP A 116 7.01 3.58 13.27
CA TRP A 116 6.62 4.92 12.88
C TRP A 116 7.67 5.93 13.27
N ARG A 117 7.93 6.86 12.38
CA ARG A 117 8.93 7.91 12.60
C ARG A 117 8.30 9.03 13.41
N ALA A 118 8.37 8.93 14.75
CA ALA A 118 7.70 9.83 15.69
C ALA A 118 7.99 11.32 15.44
N GLU A 119 9.18 11.65 14.91
CA GLU A 119 9.57 13.02 14.59
C GLU A 119 9.03 13.53 13.26
N HIS A 120 8.39 12.67 12.47
CA HIS A 120 7.81 13.08 11.18
C HIS A 120 6.66 14.08 11.40
N PRO A 121 6.54 15.14 10.57
CA PRO A 121 5.55 16.21 10.75
C PRO A 121 4.11 15.75 10.93
N ILE A 122 3.68 14.65 10.31
CA ILE A 122 2.29 14.17 10.44
C ILE A 122 1.92 13.75 11.87
N PHE A 123 2.91 13.40 12.71
CA PHE A 123 2.69 13.04 14.11
C PHE A 123 2.84 14.25 15.06
N LYS A 124 3.21 15.43 14.53
CA LYS A 124 3.45 16.64 15.31
C LYS A 124 2.38 17.73 15.10
N GLY A 125 1.82 17.82 13.93
CA GLY A 125 0.87 18.88 13.63
C GLY A 125 0.58 19.08 12.14
N PRO A 126 -0.22 20.09 11.80
CA PRO A 126 -0.66 21.23 12.64
C PRO A 126 -1.76 20.92 13.67
N PHE A 127 -2.48 19.81 13.48
CA PHE A 127 -3.49 19.38 14.45
C PHE A 127 -2.82 18.58 15.56
N PRO A 128 -2.93 19.01 16.85
CA PRO A 128 -2.28 18.31 17.97
C PRO A 128 -2.79 16.87 18.06
N VAL A 129 -1.87 15.93 18.21
CA VAL A 129 -2.21 14.53 18.43
C VAL A 129 -1.33 13.94 19.55
N LYS A 130 -1.98 13.18 20.44
CA LYS A 130 -1.30 12.39 21.46
C LYS A 130 -1.36 10.93 21.05
N MET A 131 -0.21 10.40 20.63
CA MET A 131 -0.12 9.01 20.21
C MET A 131 -0.24 8.06 21.41
N THR A 132 -1.13 7.08 21.29
CA THR A 132 -1.26 5.98 22.25
C THR A 132 -0.55 4.75 21.68
N VAL A 133 0.52 4.32 22.32
CA VAL A 133 1.37 3.22 21.87
C VAL A 133 1.41 2.09 22.88
N ARG A 134 1.62 0.87 22.40
CA ARG A 134 1.74 -0.34 23.21
C ARG A 134 2.77 -1.30 22.61
N MET A 135 3.44 -2.09 23.45
CA MET A 135 4.25 -3.21 22.98
C MET A 135 3.32 -4.35 22.53
N CYS A 136 3.52 -4.85 21.32
CA CYS A 136 2.79 -5.97 20.76
C CYS A 136 3.77 -7.05 20.31
N PRO A 137 3.41 -8.36 20.43
CA PRO A 137 4.22 -9.43 19.86
C PRO A 137 4.40 -9.23 18.35
N THR A 138 5.58 -9.50 17.85
CA THR A 138 5.83 -9.52 16.40
C THR A 138 5.02 -10.64 15.78
N PRO A 139 4.25 -10.39 14.70
CA PRO A 139 3.54 -11.43 13.98
C PRO A 139 4.50 -12.53 13.49
N SER A 140 4.13 -13.81 13.70
CA SER A 140 4.98 -14.96 13.37
C SER A 140 5.43 -15.00 11.91
N ASP A 141 4.57 -14.54 10.99
CA ASP A 141 4.85 -14.53 9.56
C ASP A 141 5.72 -13.33 9.13
N ALA A 142 6.01 -12.39 10.03
CA ALA A 142 6.82 -11.19 9.73
C ALA A 142 8.27 -11.51 9.38
N PHE A 143 8.71 -12.75 9.62
CA PHE A 143 10.06 -13.22 9.32
C PHE A 143 10.28 -13.62 7.84
N HIS A 144 9.26 -13.52 7.00
CA HIS A 144 9.34 -13.98 5.60
C HIS A 144 10.46 -13.31 4.78
N TYR A 145 10.78 -12.04 5.05
CA TYR A 145 11.89 -11.32 4.41
C TYR A 145 13.06 -11.04 5.36
N ALA A 146 13.12 -11.70 6.52
CA ALA A 146 14.13 -11.43 7.53
C ALA A 146 15.57 -11.73 7.09
N TYR A 147 15.75 -12.63 6.14
CA TYR A 147 17.08 -13.07 5.68
C TYR A 147 17.91 -11.98 4.97
N PHE A 148 17.28 -10.89 4.53
CA PHE A 148 18.02 -9.74 3.96
C PHE A 148 17.91 -8.46 4.80
N MET A 149 17.42 -8.56 6.02
CA MET A 149 17.44 -7.47 6.99
C MET A 149 18.81 -7.44 7.68
N ASP A 150 19.35 -6.26 7.91
CA ASP A 150 20.64 -6.09 8.59
C ASP A 150 20.55 -6.39 10.10
N GLU A 151 19.34 -6.25 10.67
CA GLU A 151 19.09 -6.44 12.10
C GLU A 151 18.14 -7.61 12.35
N PRO A 152 18.30 -8.34 13.46
CA PRO A 152 17.37 -9.41 13.82
C PRO A 152 15.97 -8.84 14.08
N VAL A 153 14.96 -9.59 13.66
CA VAL A 153 13.56 -9.25 13.94
C VAL A 153 13.30 -9.39 15.44
N PRO A 154 12.81 -8.35 16.14
CA PRO A 154 12.56 -8.40 17.57
C PRO A 154 11.31 -9.24 17.90
N ASP A 155 11.25 -9.82 19.09
CA ASP A 155 10.10 -10.61 19.57
C ASP A 155 8.83 -9.76 19.72
N SER A 156 8.99 -8.46 19.96
CA SER A 156 7.89 -7.51 20.09
C SER A 156 8.29 -6.14 19.59
N VAL A 157 7.30 -5.38 19.12
CA VAL A 157 7.48 -4.03 18.58
C VAL A 157 6.48 -3.06 19.18
N LEU A 158 6.89 -1.78 19.26
CA LEU A 158 6.02 -0.71 19.70
C LEU A 158 5.03 -0.37 18.57
N MET A 159 3.74 -0.45 18.86
CA MET A 159 2.67 -0.23 17.90
C MET A 159 1.70 0.83 18.37
N TRP A 160 1.06 1.52 17.42
CA TRP A 160 -0.10 2.35 17.68
C TRP A 160 -1.29 1.85 16.86
N LYS A 161 -2.49 1.90 17.45
CA LYS A 161 -3.69 1.40 16.81
C LYS A 161 -4.26 2.45 15.86
N VAL A 162 -4.39 2.11 14.59
CA VAL A 162 -4.92 3.01 13.56
C VAL A 162 -6.42 2.84 13.38
N GLN A 163 -6.89 1.59 13.39
CA GLN A 163 -8.28 1.27 13.08
C GLN A 163 -8.81 0.12 13.92
N ASN A 164 -10.13 0.03 14.08
CA ASN A 164 -10.81 -1.06 14.78
C ASN A 164 -11.28 -2.15 13.81
N LYS A 165 -11.55 -1.77 12.55
CA LYS A 165 -12.15 -2.63 11.55
C LYS A 165 -11.73 -2.18 10.16
N GLY A 166 -11.58 -3.14 9.25
CA GLY A 166 -11.36 -2.89 7.83
C GLY A 166 -12.65 -2.50 7.09
N TYR A 167 -12.64 -2.62 5.78
CA TYR A 167 -13.73 -2.19 4.91
C TYR A 167 -14.10 -3.26 3.87
N GLN A 168 -15.39 -3.42 3.59
CA GLN A 168 -15.89 -4.33 2.57
C GLN A 168 -15.98 -3.63 1.21
N THR A 169 -15.25 -4.14 0.23
CA THR A 169 -15.28 -3.68 -1.16
C THR A 169 -16.00 -4.67 -2.09
N HIS A 170 -16.05 -4.38 -3.39
CA HIS A 170 -16.51 -5.36 -4.40
C HIS A 170 -15.64 -6.60 -4.46
N GLU A 171 -14.36 -6.46 -4.15
CA GLU A 171 -13.35 -7.51 -4.25
C GLU A 171 -13.23 -8.31 -2.95
N GLY A 172 -13.98 -7.94 -1.93
CA GLY A 172 -13.99 -8.59 -0.63
C GLY A 172 -13.63 -7.65 0.53
N PHE A 173 -13.38 -8.24 1.70
CA PHE A 173 -13.00 -7.49 2.89
C PHE A 173 -11.53 -7.04 2.81
N ARG A 174 -11.28 -5.76 3.18
CA ARG A 174 -9.96 -5.13 3.19
C ARG A 174 -9.67 -4.57 4.56
N VAL A 175 -8.52 -4.90 5.12
CA VAL A 175 -7.98 -4.24 6.32
C VAL A 175 -7.05 -3.11 5.89
N GLY A 176 -6.23 -3.35 4.90
CA GLY A 176 -5.35 -2.35 4.34
C GLY A 176 -4.38 -2.89 3.29
N MET A 177 -3.53 -2.00 2.81
CA MET A 177 -2.52 -2.24 1.79
C MET A 177 -1.16 -1.71 2.24
N VAL A 178 -0.13 -2.48 2.05
CA VAL A 178 1.26 -2.03 2.23
C VAL A 178 1.96 -1.87 0.90
N ALA A 179 2.95 -0.99 0.85
CA ALA A 179 3.91 -0.92 -0.24
C ALA A 179 5.22 -1.63 0.14
N ARG A 180 6.02 -2.01 -0.86
CA ARG A 180 7.36 -2.55 -0.61
C ARG A 180 8.25 -1.47 -0.02
N PRO A 181 9.12 -1.83 0.95
CA PRO A 181 10.05 -0.88 1.54
C PRO A 181 11.10 -0.41 0.54
N TRP A 182 11.45 -1.27 -0.40
CA TRP A 182 12.55 -1.07 -1.33
C TRP A 182 12.41 0.21 -2.14
N GLY A 183 13.38 1.05 -1.98
CA GLY A 183 13.50 2.31 -2.67
C GLY A 183 12.86 3.50 -1.95
N PHE A 184 12.13 3.32 -0.86
CA PHE A 184 11.64 4.46 -0.08
C PHE A 184 12.78 5.19 0.62
N GLU A 185 13.70 4.48 1.26
CA GLU A 185 14.81 5.09 2.00
C GLU A 185 15.93 5.58 1.08
N ASP A 186 16.17 4.89 -0.04
CA ASP A 186 17.23 5.23 -0.98
C ASP A 186 16.84 6.28 -2.03
N SER A 187 15.59 6.74 -2.03
CA SER A 187 15.12 7.71 -3.01
C SER A 187 14.97 9.08 -2.39
N PRO A 188 15.59 10.11 -2.98
CA PRO A 188 15.55 11.47 -2.44
C PRO A 188 14.16 12.11 -2.52
N ASP A 189 13.26 11.57 -3.32
CA ASP A 189 11.88 12.01 -3.50
C ASP A 189 10.84 11.11 -2.77
N ALA A 190 11.30 10.17 -1.94
CA ALA A 190 10.41 9.28 -1.22
C ALA A 190 10.70 9.27 0.30
N GLU A 191 9.69 8.93 1.09
CA GLU A 191 9.76 8.84 2.56
C GLU A 191 9.00 7.60 3.04
N TYR A 192 9.70 6.78 3.82
CA TYR A 192 9.10 5.73 4.61
C TYR A 192 8.69 6.33 5.97
N ILE A 193 7.39 6.52 6.21
CA ILE A 193 6.88 7.23 7.38
C ILE A 193 6.50 6.27 8.51
N SER A 194 5.81 5.18 8.17
CA SER A 194 5.42 4.16 9.14
C SER A 194 5.26 2.81 8.47
N SER A 195 5.71 1.76 9.13
CA SER A 195 5.31 0.40 8.81
C SER A 195 3.92 0.10 9.35
N GLY A 196 3.31 -0.94 8.86
CA GLY A 196 2.12 -1.54 9.44
C GLY A 196 2.38 -2.98 9.81
N VAL A 197 1.53 -3.56 10.64
CA VAL A 197 1.58 -4.99 10.93
C VAL A 197 1.21 -5.76 9.67
N CYS A 198 2.23 -6.28 9.02
CA CYS A 198 2.09 -7.13 7.86
C CYS A 198 2.53 -8.54 8.24
N ALA A 199 1.65 -9.52 8.01
CA ALA A 199 1.93 -10.91 8.35
C ALA A 199 3.16 -11.50 7.65
N LYS A 200 3.74 -10.82 6.67
CA LYS A 200 4.89 -11.33 5.90
C LYS A 200 6.22 -10.69 6.28
N THR A 201 6.20 -9.47 6.80
CA THR A 201 7.43 -8.73 7.10
C THR A 201 7.15 -7.55 8.01
N LEU A 202 8.15 -7.17 8.82
CA LEU A 202 8.16 -5.90 9.55
C LEU A 202 8.54 -4.73 8.65
N ASP A 203 9.17 -4.97 7.53
CA ASP A 203 9.68 -3.93 6.63
C ASP A 203 8.71 -3.64 5.48
N ALA A 204 7.46 -3.31 5.82
CA ALA A 204 6.43 -2.93 4.86
C ALA A 204 5.96 -1.51 5.12
N VAL A 205 5.80 -0.72 4.05
CA VAL A 205 5.39 0.68 4.16
C VAL A 205 3.87 0.76 4.18
N ALA A 206 3.30 1.10 5.34
CA ALA A 206 1.87 1.36 5.51
C ALA A 206 1.52 2.84 5.27
N ILE A 207 2.42 3.75 5.66
CA ILE A 207 2.31 5.18 5.38
C ILE A 207 3.63 5.64 4.78
N GLY A 208 3.59 6.20 3.57
CA GLY A 208 4.77 6.66 2.86
C GLY A 208 4.45 7.73 1.83
N ARG A 209 5.47 8.50 1.45
CA ARG A 209 5.36 9.52 0.41
C ARG A 209 6.26 9.18 -0.78
N HIS A 210 5.82 9.49 -1.98
CA HIS A 210 6.63 9.49 -3.18
C HIS A 210 6.27 10.69 -4.05
N GLY A 211 7.17 11.67 -4.15
CA GLY A 211 6.89 12.95 -4.78
C GLY A 211 5.70 13.65 -4.13
N ASN A 212 4.69 13.95 -4.92
CA ASN A 212 3.43 14.59 -4.52
C ASN A 212 2.34 13.59 -4.08
N PHE A 213 2.66 12.30 -3.93
CA PHE A 213 1.73 11.27 -3.50
C PHE A 213 2.05 10.79 -2.08
N LEU A 214 1.02 10.70 -1.25
CA LEU A 214 1.09 10.07 0.06
C LEU A 214 0.20 8.83 0.04
N HIS A 215 0.77 7.69 0.34
CA HIS A 215 0.05 6.44 0.53
C HIS A 215 -0.40 6.31 1.99
N TRP A 216 -1.69 6.13 2.20
CA TRP A 216 -2.32 5.76 3.47
C TRP A 216 -2.85 4.34 3.34
N GLY A 217 -2.13 3.37 3.87
CA GLY A 217 -2.39 1.95 3.64
C GLY A 217 -3.65 1.40 4.31
N PHE A 218 -4.14 2.05 5.37
CA PHE A 218 -5.28 1.57 6.17
C PHE A 218 -6.61 1.83 5.47
N ALA A 219 -7.48 0.79 5.42
CA ALA A 219 -8.70 0.83 4.64
C ALA A 219 -9.96 1.23 5.44
N ALA A 220 -9.85 1.48 6.74
CA ALA A 220 -11.00 1.80 7.58
C ALA A 220 -11.81 3.01 7.09
N SER A 221 -13.12 2.95 7.25
CA SER A 221 -13.96 4.14 7.25
C SER A 221 -13.62 5.02 8.46
N PRO A 222 -13.79 6.33 8.42
CA PRO A 222 -13.57 7.21 9.57
C PRO A 222 -14.27 6.77 10.86
N ALA A 223 -15.44 6.14 10.76
CA ALA A 223 -16.14 5.58 11.92
C ALA A 223 -15.37 4.46 12.62
N ASP A 224 -14.50 3.76 11.92
CA ASP A 224 -13.69 2.66 12.43
C ASP A 224 -12.21 3.05 12.65
N MET A 225 -11.82 4.29 12.37
CA MET A 225 -10.50 4.84 12.71
C MET A 225 -10.44 5.27 14.17
N THR A 226 -9.26 5.18 14.80
CA THR A 226 -9.04 5.81 16.10
C THR A 226 -8.99 7.34 15.96
N GLU A 227 -9.24 8.08 17.04
CA GLU A 227 -9.18 9.56 16.99
C GLU A 227 -7.78 10.07 16.67
N GLU A 228 -6.75 9.38 17.18
CA GLU A 228 -5.37 9.67 16.83
C GLU A 228 -5.13 9.48 15.32
N ALA A 229 -5.65 8.41 14.75
CA ALA A 229 -5.47 8.13 13.32
C ALA A 229 -6.19 9.16 12.43
N LYS A 230 -7.39 9.63 12.81
CA LYS A 230 -8.08 10.71 12.09
C LYS A 230 -7.25 11.98 12.07
N THR A 231 -6.67 12.34 13.24
CA THR A 231 -5.83 13.53 13.37
C THR A 231 -4.53 13.39 12.57
N VAL A 232 -3.86 12.23 12.65
CA VAL A 232 -2.65 11.95 11.84
C VAL A 232 -2.97 11.97 10.35
N PHE A 233 -4.13 11.45 9.93
CA PHE A 233 -4.57 11.50 8.54
C PHE A 233 -4.80 12.95 8.06
N ALA A 234 -5.45 13.79 8.87
CA ALA A 234 -5.60 15.22 8.58
C ALA A 234 -4.24 15.93 8.49
N ASN A 235 -3.32 15.63 9.40
CA ASN A 235 -1.95 16.13 9.33
C ASN A 235 -1.22 15.67 8.06
N ALA A 236 -1.44 14.43 7.64
CA ALA A 236 -0.87 13.89 6.40
C ALA A 236 -1.36 14.65 5.16
N ILE A 237 -2.64 15.06 5.14
CA ILE A 237 -3.20 15.92 4.08
C ILE A 237 -2.51 17.28 4.06
N VAL A 238 -2.34 17.93 5.22
CA VAL A 238 -1.60 19.20 5.31
C VAL A 238 -0.14 19.01 4.90
N TYR A 239 0.47 17.90 5.29
CA TYR A 239 1.85 17.61 4.95
C TYR A 239 2.05 17.49 3.44
N ILE A 240 1.23 16.68 2.76
CA ILE A 240 1.41 16.44 1.32
C ILE A 240 1.13 17.69 0.48
N SER A 241 0.32 18.66 0.96
CA SER A 241 0.05 19.90 0.23
C SER A 241 1.31 20.70 -0.09
N ARG A 242 2.38 20.53 0.71
CA ARG A 242 3.68 21.19 0.51
C ARG A 242 4.45 20.70 -0.72
N PHE A 243 4.02 19.59 -1.31
CA PHE A 243 4.70 18.93 -2.42
C PHE A 243 3.99 19.18 -3.77
N ALA A 244 3.22 20.26 -3.88
CA ALA A 244 2.66 20.69 -5.15
C ALA A 244 3.78 20.98 -6.17
N GLY A 245 3.67 20.42 -7.37
CA GLY A 245 4.68 20.52 -8.43
C GLY A 245 5.83 19.51 -8.32
N GLN A 246 5.96 18.77 -7.21
CA GLN A 246 7.04 17.80 -7.00
C GLN A 246 6.64 16.41 -7.52
N LYS A 247 6.63 16.23 -8.84
CA LYS A 247 6.38 14.94 -9.47
C LYS A 247 7.43 13.91 -9.02
N PRO A 248 7.02 12.63 -8.85
CA PRO A 248 7.98 11.56 -8.65
C PRO A 248 8.98 11.48 -9.80
N PHE A 249 10.27 11.44 -9.51
CA PHE A 249 11.31 11.31 -10.54
C PHE A 249 12.07 9.99 -10.48
N VAL A 250 12.23 9.39 -9.29
CA VAL A 250 12.77 8.02 -9.17
C VAL A 250 11.62 7.03 -9.26
N ARG A 251 11.14 6.83 -10.48
CA ARG A 251 9.97 5.98 -10.75
C ARG A 251 10.34 4.51 -10.75
N LYS A 252 9.39 3.67 -10.35
CA LYS A 252 9.52 2.23 -10.32
C LYS A 252 8.53 1.60 -11.31
N TYR A 253 9.07 0.96 -12.32
CA TYR A 253 8.28 0.16 -13.25
C TYR A 253 8.68 -1.31 -13.16
N ASN A 254 7.72 -2.20 -12.97
CA ASN A 254 7.92 -3.65 -12.96
C ASN A 254 9.01 -4.14 -12.00
N ASP A 255 9.07 -3.58 -10.79
CA ASP A 255 10.05 -3.95 -9.75
C ASP A 255 11.53 -3.83 -10.14
N ARG A 256 11.85 -2.99 -11.12
CA ARG A 256 13.21 -2.88 -11.70
C ARG A 256 14.00 -1.67 -11.22
N ILE A 257 13.67 -1.07 -10.10
CA ILE A 257 14.53 -0.06 -9.51
C ILE A 257 15.63 -0.76 -8.71
N ALA A 258 16.87 -0.51 -9.08
CA ALA A 258 18.04 -0.94 -8.34
C ALA A 258 18.19 -0.07 -7.08
N THR A 259 17.51 -0.47 -6.02
CA THR A 259 17.73 0.07 -4.67
C THR A 259 18.74 -0.80 -3.94
N ARG A 260 19.27 -0.30 -2.83
CA ARG A 260 20.20 -1.06 -1.99
C ARG A 260 19.58 -2.39 -1.54
N GLU A 261 18.34 -2.36 -1.06
CA GLU A 261 17.61 -3.55 -0.61
C GLU A 261 17.35 -4.52 -1.76
N TYR A 262 16.92 -4.02 -2.90
CA TYR A 262 16.74 -4.86 -4.09
C TYR A 262 18.06 -5.50 -4.53
N VAL A 263 19.17 -4.75 -4.53
CA VAL A 263 20.49 -5.30 -4.87
C VAL A 263 20.93 -6.36 -3.86
N LYS A 264 20.73 -6.14 -2.55
CA LYS A 264 20.99 -7.13 -1.50
C LYS A 264 20.19 -8.41 -1.71
N GLU A 265 18.90 -8.30 -2.00
CA GLU A 265 18.06 -9.45 -2.32
C GLU A 265 18.57 -10.20 -3.55
N GLN A 266 18.88 -9.50 -4.65
CA GLN A 266 19.40 -10.14 -5.85
C GLN A 266 20.77 -10.81 -5.62
N LEU A 267 21.63 -10.20 -4.84
CA LEU A 267 22.90 -10.78 -4.43
C LEU A 267 22.68 -12.05 -3.62
N TYR A 268 21.78 -12.02 -2.63
CA TYR A 268 21.43 -13.21 -1.86
C TYR A 268 20.86 -14.32 -2.75
N LEU A 269 19.87 -14.01 -3.60
CA LEU A 269 19.24 -14.98 -4.51
C LEU A 269 20.23 -15.59 -5.51
N SER A 270 21.38 -14.95 -5.75
CA SER A 270 22.45 -15.46 -6.61
C SER A 270 23.45 -16.36 -5.85
N THR A 271 23.29 -16.52 -4.53
CA THR A 271 24.17 -17.36 -3.73
C THR A 271 23.85 -18.85 -3.86
N ARG A 272 24.82 -19.68 -3.50
CA ARG A 272 24.65 -21.15 -3.45
C ARG A 272 23.65 -21.54 -2.36
N GLU A 273 23.65 -20.84 -1.23
CA GLU A 273 22.73 -21.03 -0.10
C GLU A 273 21.28 -20.83 -0.54
N ALA A 274 20.94 -19.69 -1.16
CA ALA A 274 19.60 -19.42 -1.65
C ALA A 274 19.14 -20.45 -2.68
N TRP A 275 20.05 -20.92 -3.55
CA TRP A 275 19.75 -21.98 -4.50
C TRP A 275 19.44 -23.29 -3.80
N GLN A 276 20.22 -23.66 -2.79
CA GLN A 276 20.00 -24.88 -2.01
C GLN A 276 18.70 -24.85 -1.23
N GLU A 277 18.35 -23.74 -0.61
CA GLU A 277 17.09 -23.56 0.08
C GLU A 277 15.90 -23.68 -0.88
N ARG A 278 15.99 -23.09 -2.06
CA ARG A 278 14.96 -23.19 -3.08
C ARG A 278 14.77 -24.63 -3.57
N VAL A 279 15.86 -25.35 -3.85
CA VAL A 279 15.80 -26.77 -4.29
C VAL A 279 15.13 -27.60 -3.19
N LYS A 280 15.52 -27.42 -1.93
CA LYS A 280 14.91 -28.12 -0.81
C LYS A 280 13.41 -27.81 -0.68
N SER A 281 13.01 -26.56 -0.81
CA SER A 281 11.60 -26.14 -0.78
C SER A 281 10.81 -26.75 -1.94
N ASP A 282 11.37 -26.77 -3.15
CA ASP A 282 10.72 -27.37 -4.31
C ASP A 282 10.58 -28.89 -4.17
N GLU A 283 11.56 -29.57 -3.57
CA GLU A 283 11.49 -30.99 -3.25
C GLU A 283 10.46 -31.33 -2.18
N GLU A 284 10.39 -30.52 -1.12
CA GLU A 284 9.37 -30.65 -0.07
C GLU A 284 7.96 -30.44 -0.63
N PHE A 285 7.76 -29.43 -1.47
CA PHE A 285 6.48 -29.16 -2.13
C PHE A 285 6.07 -30.29 -3.09
N ALA A 286 7.03 -30.84 -3.85
CA ALA A 286 6.80 -31.96 -4.72
C ALA A 286 6.42 -33.23 -3.92
N ALA A 287 7.08 -33.47 -2.78
CA ALA A 287 6.79 -34.59 -1.89
C ALA A 287 5.39 -34.48 -1.26
N GLU A 288 4.97 -33.28 -0.85
CA GLU A 288 3.61 -33.02 -0.36
C GLU A 288 2.55 -33.23 -1.46
N GLY A 289 2.82 -32.74 -2.67
CA GLY A 289 1.94 -32.95 -3.82
C GLY A 289 1.73 -34.43 -4.17
N LEU A 290 2.78 -35.26 -4.03
CA LEU A 290 2.70 -36.69 -4.20
C LEU A 290 1.87 -37.39 -3.09
N LYS A 291 1.97 -36.92 -1.84
CA LYS A 291 1.13 -37.41 -0.73
C LYS A 291 -0.35 -37.08 -0.97
N LEU A 292 -0.66 -35.87 -1.37
CA LEU A 292 -2.01 -35.43 -1.73
C LEU A 292 -2.61 -36.26 -2.87
N LYS A 293 -1.84 -36.52 -3.92
CA LYS A 293 -2.28 -37.39 -5.04
C LYS A 293 -2.66 -38.79 -4.56
N LYS A 294 -1.87 -39.40 -3.67
CA LYS A 294 -2.18 -40.72 -3.11
C LYS A 294 -3.49 -40.71 -2.32
N VAL A 295 -3.71 -39.71 -1.47
CA VAL A 295 -4.94 -39.57 -0.67
C VAL A 295 -6.17 -39.38 -1.56
N VAL A 296 -6.09 -38.60 -2.63
CA VAL A 296 -7.19 -38.40 -3.59
C VAL A 296 -7.50 -39.69 -4.32
N GLN A 297 -6.48 -40.44 -4.78
CA GLN A 297 -6.68 -41.73 -5.45
C GLN A 297 -7.30 -42.80 -4.54
N GLU A 298 -6.93 -42.82 -3.25
CA GLU A 298 -7.52 -43.74 -2.27
C GLU A 298 -8.98 -43.39 -1.98
N LYS A 299 -9.35 -42.10 -1.92
CA LYS A 299 -10.74 -41.65 -1.76
C LYS A 299 -11.61 -41.94 -2.99
N GLN A 300 -11.04 -41.95 -4.20
CA GLN A 300 -11.77 -42.27 -5.42
C GLN A 300 -11.97 -43.80 -5.62
N ARG A 301 -11.21 -44.62 -4.89
CA ARG A 301 -11.33 -46.10 -4.92
C ARG A 301 -12.28 -46.65 -3.84
N ARG A 302 -12.76 -45.83 -2.93
CA ARG A 302 -13.80 -46.11 -1.94
C ARG A 302 -15.16 -45.61 -2.40
#